data_54cf7f5ad50f15455498aec92f64294d
#
_entry.id   54cf7f5ad50f15455498aec92f64294d
#
_cell.length_a   1.000
_cell.length_b   1.000
_cell.length_c   1.000
_cell.angle_alpha   90.00
_cell.angle_beta   90.00
_cell.angle_gamma   90.00
#
_symmetry.space_group_name_H-M   'P 1'
#
loop_
_entity.id
_entity.type
_entity.pdbx_description
1 polymer ?
#
loop_
_entity_poly.entity_id
_entity_poly.type
_entity_poly.pdbx_seq_one_letter_code
_entity_poly.pdbx_strand_id
1 'polypeptide(L)'
;MRFRKYGPQMVLPAILLLQGWSPVPGQGPNGSGDTLQLGKPQDVDIDPKKLQDAISIIRHAVDDDEIPGAVVLIARQGRVIFHEAFGFRDPDKRTPFKPDSLFRMASNSKAVTAAGILLLAQQGRLDLDAPVGKYLPTFENESWRPVTLRHLLTHTSGSRIPSLFLRPLLEAPADSDAESWLCREVARFAEIPIEEKPGTTYSYNNAGYNILAAVIESLTGSYESHLKSQLYDPLGMVDSCNHESVADRDRMSNVMKRLEDGTWQIGWDPTDPPDWPFPRGSGGMVSSAVDYARFCQMLLQRGAYGGQQILDEAWVSEMTRPQVDSCPAAKTYGLGWFIREPNEVFSHTGSDGTFVWVDPERSLIGMVLTQCQATTIPRQAFRQLVEKACLGSMPANHSDEKPTNRNTSGFYKDIFMSSGKNLTSRKVLPAAESLGLTYEYYAGSDAARQNHLLIGNEADENGILLYPDGEPRFKMIYVNGGGATLHGKSLTRTGRNRLRQFNRSGGSYCGSCAGSFLSGRNVDQREERRLGYLHLFPYNTLNTGIKKTRLDHAIPIDSPLL
;
A
#
# COMPACT_ATOMS: atom_id res chain seq x y z
N MET A 1 -1.47 40.06 -22.39
CA MET A 1 -1.90 40.05 -20.98
C MET A 1 -0.72 39.69 -20.11
N ARG A 2 -0.38 40.54 -19.14
CA ARG A 2 0.87 40.44 -18.35
C ARG A 2 0.69 39.38 -17.25
N PHE A 3 1.49 38.31 -17.27
CA PHE A 3 1.59 37.37 -16.16
C PHE A 3 2.53 37.90 -15.08
N ARG A 4 2.03 38.04 -13.86
CA ARG A 4 2.80 38.39 -12.67
C ARG A 4 3.67 37.21 -12.24
N LYS A 5 4.95 37.45 -12.10
CA LYS A 5 5.92 36.58 -11.43
C LYS A 5 5.57 36.50 -9.95
N TYR A 6 5.28 35.29 -9.43
CA TYR A 6 5.28 35.04 -8.00
C TYR A 6 6.67 34.55 -7.59
N GLY A 7 7.31 35.31 -6.70
CA GLY A 7 8.53 34.92 -6.03
C GLY A 7 8.28 33.83 -4.97
N PRO A 8 9.36 33.20 -4.44
CA PRO A 8 9.23 32.17 -3.43
C PRO A 8 8.67 32.76 -2.13
N GLN A 9 7.47 32.37 -1.77
CA GLN A 9 6.94 32.63 -0.43
C GLN A 9 7.68 31.72 0.55
N MET A 10 8.41 32.33 1.48
CA MET A 10 8.87 31.67 2.69
C MET A 10 7.64 31.10 3.43
N VAL A 11 7.56 29.79 3.50
CA VAL A 11 6.61 29.12 4.37
C VAL A 11 7.19 29.15 5.78
N LEU A 12 6.70 30.03 6.60
CA LEU A 12 6.86 29.95 8.05
C LEU A 12 6.28 28.61 8.53
N PRO A 13 6.88 27.92 9.51
CA PRO A 13 6.31 26.71 10.06
C PRO A 13 4.96 27.06 10.69
N ALA A 14 3.88 26.54 10.11
CA ALA A 14 2.56 26.64 10.68
C ALA A 14 2.56 25.92 12.03
N ILE A 15 2.36 26.70 13.10
CA ILE A 15 2.01 26.13 14.41
C ILE A 15 0.67 25.44 14.20
N LEU A 16 0.68 24.11 14.31
CA LEU A 16 -0.50 23.24 14.17
C LEU A 16 -1.58 23.66 15.15
N LEU A 17 -2.63 24.28 14.67
CA LEU A 17 -3.94 24.23 15.32
C LEU A 17 -4.56 22.88 14.96
N LEU A 18 -4.35 21.88 15.81
CA LEU A 18 -4.98 20.56 15.78
C LEU A 18 -6.49 20.70 16.07
N GLN A 19 -7.25 21.16 15.09
CA GLN A 19 -8.71 21.12 15.13
C GLN A 19 -9.16 19.79 14.53
N GLY A 20 -9.73 18.93 15.33
CA GLY A 20 -10.29 17.64 14.93
C GLY A 20 -10.11 16.49 15.91
N TRP A 21 -9.30 16.68 16.95
CA TRP A 21 -9.19 15.71 18.03
C TRP A 21 -10.17 16.06 19.14
N SER A 22 -11.37 15.49 19.12
CA SER A 22 -12.28 15.56 20.28
C SER A 22 -11.91 14.46 21.25
N PRO A 23 -11.58 14.79 22.52
CA PRO A 23 -11.41 13.76 23.55
C PRO A 23 -12.77 13.10 23.81
N VAL A 24 -12.76 11.78 23.97
CA VAL A 24 -13.94 11.00 24.34
C VAL A 24 -14.45 11.53 25.71
N PRO A 25 -15.73 11.93 25.83
CA PRO A 25 -16.28 12.36 27.12
C PRO A 25 -16.30 11.18 28.11
N GLY A 26 -15.52 11.24 29.18
CA GLY A 26 -15.55 10.24 30.25
C GLY A 26 -14.20 9.87 30.87
N GLN A 27 -13.08 10.38 30.37
CA GLN A 27 -11.77 10.11 30.96
C GLN A 27 -11.39 11.20 31.99
N GLY A 28 -11.26 10.80 33.26
CA GLY A 28 -10.66 11.63 34.31
C GLY A 28 -9.15 11.84 34.11
N PRO A 29 -8.49 12.75 34.86
CA PRO A 29 -7.13 13.24 34.59
C PRO A 29 -5.98 12.26 34.85
N ASN A 30 -6.22 10.94 34.96
CA ASN A 30 -5.21 9.91 35.20
C ASN A 30 -5.27 8.77 34.16
N GLY A 31 -5.43 9.09 32.88
CA GLY A 31 -5.35 8.11 31.78
C GLY A 31 -3.90 7.69 31.55
N SER A 32 -3.48 6.57 32.08
CA SER A 32 -2.31 5.79 31.67
C SER A 32 -2.39 5.46 30.18
N GLY A 33 -1.26 5.32 29.49
CA GLY A 33 -1.07 5.20 28.03
C GLY A 33 -1.84 4.13 27.21
N ASP A 34 -3.08 3.85 27.58
CA ASP A 34 -3.91 2.78 27.02
C ASP A 34 -4.67 3.17 25.73
N THR A 35 -4.61 4.45 25.35
CA THR A 35 -5.22 4.96 24.11
C THR A 35 -4.17 5.73 23.30
N LEU A 36 -4.44 5.89 22.00
CA LEU A 36 -3.61 6.73 21.14
C LEU A 36 -3.62 8.18 21.61
N GLN A 37 -2.43 8.72 21.87
CA GLN A 37 -2.19 10.10 22.29
C GLN A 37 -1.35 10.84 21.24
N LEU A 38 -1.40 12.17 21.22
CA LEU A 38 -0.47 12.96 20.44
C LEU A 38 0.91 12.94 21.10
N GLY A 39 1.97 12.93 20.28
CA GLY A 39 3.35 12.95 20.75
C GLY A 39 4.29 13.55 19.72
N LYS A 40 5.56 13.62 20.09
CA LYS A 40 6.63 14.04 19.20
C LYS A 40 7.52 12.85 18.85
N PRO A 41 8.22 12.85 17.72
CA PRO A 41 9.13 11.76 17.35
C PRO A 41 10.14 11.40 18.45
N GLN A 42 10.67 12.41 19.15
CA GLN A 42 11.65 12.22 20.23
C GLN A 42 11.07 11.53 21.46
N ASP A 43 9.76 11.66 21.71
CA ASP A 43 9.10 11.06 22.88
C ASP A 43 9.01 9.53 22.77
N VAL A 44 9.26 8.99 21.58
CA VAL A 44 9.12 7.57 21.22
C VAL A 44 10.32 7.04 20.43
N ASP A 45 11.51 7.60 20.66
CA ASP A 45 12.77 7.16 20.05
C ASP A 45 12.71 7.08 18.51
N ILE A 46 12.19 8.11 17.87
CA ILE A 46 12.24 8.28 16.40
C ILE A 46 13.20 9.44 16.08
N ASP A 47 14.11 9.18 15.14
CA ASP A 47 14.97 10.21 14.54
C ASP A 47 14.14 11.15 13.67
N PRO A 48 13.97 12.44 14.06
CA PRO A 48 13.12 13.35 13.31
C PRO A 48 13.62 13.63 11.89
N LYS A 49 14.94 13.59 11.65
CA LYS A 49 15.51 13.83 10.34
C LYS A 49 15.20 12.69 9.40
N LYS A 50 15.43 11.46 9.82
CA LYS A 50 15.09 10.26 9.03
C LYS A 50 13.58 10.16 8.77
N LEU A 51 12.76 10.56 9.75
CA LEU A 51 11.31 10.63 9.57
C LEU A 51 10.95 11.65 8.46
N GLN A 52 11.58 12.82 8.44
CA GLN A 52 11.36 13.80 7.37
C GLN A 52 11.83 13.29 6.01
N ASP A 53 12.92 12.54 5.94
CA ASP A 53 13.37 11.88 4.71
C ASP A 53 12.31 10.87 4.21
N ALA A 54 11.70 10.10 5.11
CA ALA A 54 10.59 9.22 4.76
C ALA A 54 9.39 9.99 4.21
N ILE A 55 8.96 11.05 4.90
CA ILE A 55 7.81 11.87 4.51
C ILE A 55 8.05 12.56 3.16
N SER A 56 9.29 12.94 2.86
CA SER A 56 9.65 13.57 1.58
C SER A 56 9.31 12.68 0.38
N ILE A 57 9.34 11.36 0.52
CA ILE A 57 8.96 10.42 -0.55
C ILE A 57 7.49 10.58 -0.94
N ILE A 58 6.60 10.73 0.04
CA ILE A 58 5.17 10.95 -0.22
C ILE A 58 4.95 12.32 -0.84
N ARG A 59 5.63 13.35 -0.31
CA ARG A 59 5.54 14.71 -0.87
C ARG A 59 5.99 14.74 -2.33
N HIS A 60 7.14 14.13 -2.64
CA HIS A 60 7.61 14.03 -4.03
C HIS A 60 6.65 13.24 -4.92
N ALA A 61 6.03 12.17 -4.42
CA ALA A 61 5.05 11.42 -5.20
C ALA A 61 3.81 12.28 -5.57
N VAL A 62 3.41 13.21 -4.69
CA VAL A 62 2.35 14.19 -4.97
C VAL A 62 2.85 15.27 -5.93
N ASP A 63 4.03 15.88 -5.66
CA ASP A 63 4.61 16.94 -6.49
C ASP A 63 4.91 16.48 -7.91
N ASP A 64 5.29 15.19 -8.06
CA ASP A 64 5.57 14.55 -9.35
C ASP A 64 4.32 13.96 -10.01
N ASP A 65 3.14 14.24 -9.47
CA ASP A 65 1.85 13.73 -9.97
C ASP A 65 1.81 12.21 -10.08
N GLU A 66 2.56 11.49 -9.24
CA GLU A 66 2.51 10.03 -9.15
C GLU A 66 1.27 9.56 -8.40
N ILE A 67 0.80 10.36 -7.43
CA ILE A 67 -0.47 10.21 -6.72
C ILE A 67 -1.16 11.58 -6.61
N PRO A 68 -2.49 11.66 -6.64
CA PRO A 68 -3.20 12.95 -6.52
C PRO A 68 -3.07 13.55 -5.12
N GLY A 69 -2.92 12.72 -4.11
CA GLY A 69 -2.73 13.12 -2.73
C GLY A 69 -2.79 11.93 -1.77
N ALA A 70 -2.51 12.19 -0.51
CA ALA A 70 -2.52 11.18 0.55
C ALA A 70 -2.74 11.81 1.93
N VAL A 71 -3.27 11.02 2.86
CA VAL A 71 -3.12 11.23 4.30
C VAL A 71 -2.12 10.20 4.83
N VAL A 72 -1.14 10.67 5.60
CA VAL A 72 -0.13 9.84 6.24
C VAL A 72 -0.31 9.93 7.75
N LEU A 73 -0.34 8.77 8.41
CA LEU A 73 -0.32 8.69 9.86
C LEU A 73 0.79 7.73 10.29
N ILE A 74 1.59 8.15 11.29
CA ILE A 74 2.59 7.32 11.95
C ILE A 74 2.36 7.43 13.45
N ALA A 75 2.23 6.28 14.10
CA ALA A 75 2.16 6.20 15.55
C ALA A 75 3.16 5.17 16.08
N ARG A 76 3.79 5.44 17.20
CA ARG A 76 4.70 4.53 17.89
C ARG A 76 4.47 4.58 19.40
N GLN A 77 4.50 3.42 20.05
CA GLN A 77 4.33 3.31 21.51
C GLN A 77 3.08 4.06 22.03
N GLY A 78 1.96 3.95 21.28
CA GLY A 78 0.70 4.61 21.62
C GLY A 78 0.65 6.12 21.33
N ARG A 79 1.66 6.70 20.68
CA ARG A 79 1.70 8.14 20.35
C ARG A 79 1.67 8.36 18.85
N VAL A 80 0.72 9.17 18.38
CA VAL A 80 0.68 9.67 17.00
C VAL A 80 1.72 10.78 16.89
N ILE A 81 2.78 10.52 16.14
CA ILE A 81 3.93 11.41 15.97
C ILE A 81 3.95 12.14 14.64
N PHE A 82 3.11 11.68 13.71
CA PHE A 82 2.90 12.33 12.43
C PHE A 82 1.49 12.05 11.92
N HIS A 83 0.76 13.09 11.51
CA HIS A 83 -0.55 12.97 10.90
C HIS A 83 -0.81 14.18 10.02
N GLU A 84 -0.52 14.07 8.73
CA GLU A 84 -0.64 15.16 7.77
C GLU A 84 -1.26 14.69 6.45
N ALA A 85 -1.77 15.67 5.72
CA ALA A 85 -2.38 15.50 4.41
C ALA A 85 -1.56 16.19 3.32
N PHE A 86 -1.52 15.61 2.13
CA PHE A 86 -0.79 16.09 0.96
C PHE A 86 -1.71 16.04 -0.27
N GLY A 87 -1.61 17.03 -1.15
CA GLY A 87 -2.33 17.05 -2.43
C GLY A 87 -3.83 17.22 -2.30
N PHE A 88 -4.58 16.71 -3.29
CA PHE A 88 -5.99 17.00 -3.48
C PHE A 88 -6.83 15.71 -3.45
N ARG A 89 -7.95 15.73 -2.71
CA ARG A 89 -8.96 14.67 -2.72
C ARG A 89 -9.92 14.77 -3.91
N ASP A 90 -10.05 15.97 -4.48
CA ASP A 90 -10.70 16.28 -5.74
C ASP A 90 -9.76 17.17 -6.53
N PRO A 91 -8.92 16.62 -7.44
CA PRO A 91 -7.95 17.41 -8.21
C PRO A 91 -8.59 18.41 -9.15
N ASP A 92 -9.74 18.10 -9.73
CA ASP A 92 -10.44 18.97 -10.67
C ASP A 92 -10.93 20.26 -9.99
N LYS A 93 -11.50 20.13 -8.80
CA LYS A 93 -11.95 21.27 -7.98
C LYS A 93 -10.84 21.82 -7.07
N ARG A 94 -9.65 21.21 -7.09
CA ARG A 94 -8.52 21.54 -6.21
C ARG A 94 -8.89 21.54 -4.72
N THR A 95 -9.78 20.62 -4.33
CA THR A 95 -10.18 20.43 -2.93
C THR A 95 -9.06 19.65 -2.21
N PRO A 96 -8.35 20.23 -1.21
CA PRO A 96 -7.24 19.56 -0.58
C PRO A 96 -7.69 18.37 0.27
N PHE A 97 -6.82 17.36 0.41
CA PHE A 97 -6.94 16.42 1.51
C PHE A 97 -6.78 17.15 2.85
N LYS A 98 -7.48 16.65 3.85
CA LYS A 98 -7.31 17.04 5.25
C LYS A 98 -6.98 15.81 6.08
N PRO A 99 -6.33 15.96 7.25
CA PRO A 99 -6.06 14.82 8.13
C PRO A 99 -7.31 14.01 8.49
N ASP A 100 -8.46 14.65 8.61
CA ASP A 100 -9.77 14.06 8.91
C ASP A 100 -10.54 13.56 7.67
N SER A 101 -9.92 13.52 6.51
CA SER A 101 -10.55 12.98 5.29
C SER A 101 -10.93 11.51 5.47
N LEU A 102 -12.06 11.13 4.87
CA LEU A 102 -12.57 9.77 4.88
C LEU A 102 -12.12 9.00 3.63
N PHE A 103 -11.81 7.73 3.84
CA PHE A 103 -11.28 6.85 2.81
C PHE A 103 -12.14 5.60 2.66
N ARG A 104 -12.38 5.20 1.43
CA ARG A 104 -12.76 3.83 1.12
C ARG A 104 -11.54 2.96 1.41
N MET A 105 -11.61 2.18 2.48
CA MET A 105 -10.49 1.38 2.96
C MET A 105 -10.23 0.15 2.10
N ALA A 106 -11.16 -0.16 1.20
CA ALA A 106 -11.09 -1.31 0.30
C ALA A 106 -10.68 -2.59 1.08
N SER A 107 -9.70 -3.34 0.63
CA SER A 107 -9.34 -4.62 1.25
C SER A 107 -8.81 -4.53 2.69
N ASN A 108 -8.49 -3.35 3.21
CA ASN A 108 -8.24 -3.18 4.65
C ASN A 108 -9.51 -3.50 5.50
N SER A 109 -10.70 -3.49 4.91
CA SER A 109 -11.95 -3.97 5.55
C SER A 109 -11.86 -5.40 6.05
N LYS A 110 -11.04 -6.24 5.41
CA LYS A 110 -10.93 -7.67 5.74
C LYS A 110 -10.45 -7.91 7.16
N ALA A 111 -9.51 -7.11 7.63
CA ALA A 111 -9.02 -7.21 9.00
C ALA A 111 -10.12 -6.93 10.03
N VAL A 112 -10.95 -5.92 9.75
CA VAL A 112 -12.08 -5.56 10.62
C VAL A 112 -13.18 -6.62 10.57
N THR A 113 -13.49 -7.17 9.39
CA THR A 113 -14.44 -8.29 9.25
C THR A 113 -13.94 -9.53 9.99
N ALA A 114 -12.64 -9.84 9.90
CA ALA A 114 -12.06 -10.94 10.66
C ALA A 114 -12.18 -10.70 12.16
N ALA A 115 -11.89 -9.50 12.66
CA ALA A 115 -12.10 -9.16 14.07
C ALA A 115 -13.58 -9.36 14.49
N GLY A 116 -14.54 -8.98 13.65
CA GLY A 116 -15.98 -9.23 13.90
C GLY A 116 -16.33 -10.73 14.04
N ILE A 117 -15.73 -11.57 13.21
CA ILE A 117 -15.86 -13.06 13.33
C ILE A 117 -15.23 -13.55 14.63
N LEU A 118 -14.02 -13.05 14.97
CA LEU A 118 -13.32 -13.47 16.18
C LEU A 118 -14.05 -13.04 17.46
N LEU A 119 -14.71 -11.89 17.46
CA LEU A 119 -15.58 -11.47 18.58
C LEU A 119 -16.74 -12.44 18.80
N LEU A 120 -17.33 -12.97 17.74
CA LEU A 120 -18.37 -14.01 17.86
C LEU A 120 -17.77 -15.36 18.30
N ALA A 121 -16.57 -15.71 17.86
CA ALA A 121 -15.87 -16.91 18.31
C ALA A 121 -15.54 -16.82 19.81
N GLN A 122 -15.03 -15.69 20.26
CA GLN A 122 -14.77 -15.41 21.68
C GLN A 122 -16.02 -15.55 22.56
N GLN A 123 -17.18 -15.15 22.03
CA GLN A 123 -18.47 -15.29 22.70
C GLN A 123 -19.02 -16.74 22.63
N GLY A 124 -18.31 -17.68 22.01
CA GLY A 124 -18.77 -19.06 21.81
C GLY A 124 -19.94 -19.20 20.84
N ARG A 125 -20.26 -18.16 20.05
CA ARG A 125 -21.40 -18.15 19.12
C ARG A 125 -21.06 -18.78 17.78
N LEU A 126 -19.78 -18.90 17.45
CA LEU A 126 -19.32 -19.62 16.26
C LEU A 126 -17.98 -20.33 16.54
N ASP A 127 -17.68 -21.30 15.68
CA ASP A 127 -16.43 -22.05 15.64
C ASP A 127 -15.80 -21.86 14.26
N LEU A 128 -14.53 -21.43 14.22
CA LEU A 128 -13.81 -21.14 12.97
C LEU A 128 -13.63 -22.38 12.11
N ASP A 129 -13.58 -23.56 12.73
CA ASP A 129 -13.35 -24.83 12.05
C ASP A 129 -14.66 -25.55 11.70
N ALA A 130 -15.81 -24.96 12.04
CA ALA A 130 -17.10 -25.45 11.60
C ALA A 130 -17.38 -25.10 10.13
N PRO A 131 -18.09 -25.96 9.39
CA PRO A 131 -18.53 -25.69 8.04
C PRO A 131 -19.36 -24.40 7.92
N VAL A 132 -19.17 -23.65 6.83
CA VAL A 132 -19.93 -22.41 6.58
C VAL A 132 -21.44 -22.67 6.53
N GLY A 133 -21.88 -23.83 6.02
CA GLY A 133 -23.28 -24.25 5.94
C GLY A 133 -23.98 -24.30 7.30
N LYS A 134 -23.24 -24.53 8.40
CA LYS A 134 -23.80 -24.45 9.76
C LYS A 134 -24.41 -23.09 10.09
N TYR A 135 -23.89 -22.01 9.50
CA TYR A 135 -24.30 -20.62 9.76
C TYR A 135 -25.10 -20.00 8.62
N LEU A 136 -24.91 -20.51 7.41
CA LEU A 136 -25.62 -20.10 6.20
C LEU A 136 -26.14 -21.34 5.47
N PRO A 137 -27.41 -21.75 5.66
CA PRO A 137 -27.96 -23.01 5.13
C PRO A 137 -27.83 -23.16 3.61
N THR A 138 -27.79 -22.09 2.84
CA THR A 138 -27.56 -22.11 1.39
C THR A 138 -26.24 -22.79 1.00
N PHE A 139 -25.27 -22.83 1.91
CA PHE A 139 -23.99 -23.53 1.73
C PHE A 139 -23.96 -24.96 2.23
N GLU A 140 -25.09 -25.52 2.68
CA GLU A 140 -25.24 -26.96 3.03
C GLU A 140 -25.40 -27.82 1.78
N ASN A 141 -24.52 -27.69 0.82
CA ASN A 141 -24.48 -28.54 -0.36
C ASN A 141 -23.19 -29.38 -0.38
N GLU A 142 -23.14 -30.38 -1.24
CA GLU A 142 -22.01 -31.33 -1.29
C GLU A 142 -20.66 -30.63 -1.54
N SER A 143 -20.65 -29.64 -2.43
CA SER A 143 -19.44 -28.92 -2.81
C SER A 143 -18.88 -28.06 -1.67
N TRP A 144 -19.75 -27.34 -0.95
CA TRP A 144 -19.35 -26.41 0.10
C TRP A 144 -19.26 -27.04 1.50
N ARG A 145 -19.80 -28.24 1.71
CA ARG A 145 -19.75 -28.91 3.01
C ARG A 145 -18.38 -28.97 3.68
N PRO A 146 -17.26 -29.17 2.97
CA PRO A 146 -15.93 -29.18 3.60
C PRO A 146 -15.33 -27.78 3.87
N VAL A 147 -15.98 -26.69 3.43
CA VAL A 147 -15.45 -25.34 3.59
C VAL A 147 -15.78 -24.78 4.97
N THR A 148 -14.77 -24.44 5.75
CA THR A 148 -14.91 -23.86 7.09
C THR A 148 -14.77 -22.32 7.05
N LEU A 149 -15.14 -21.64 8.15
CA LEU A 149 -14.92 -20.20 8.28
C LEU A 149 -13.43 -19.86 8.24
N ARG A 150 -12.57 -20.73 8.82
CA ARG A 150 -11.11 -20.57 8.73
C ARG A 150 -10.62 -20.58 7.28
N HIS A 151 -11.12 -21.46 6.43
CA HIS A 151 -10.77 -21.48 5.02
C HIS A 151 -11.14 -20.18 4.28
N LEU A 152 -12.26 -19.56 4.66
CA LEU A 152 -12.66 -18.26 4.10
C LEU A 152 -11.74 -17.13 4.58
N LEU A 153 -11.45 -17.09 5.90
CA LEU A 153 -10.57 -16.10 6.53
C LEU A 153 -9.14 -16.13 5.95
N THR A 154 -8.66 -17.32 5.59
CA THR A 154 -7.28 -17.54 5.12
C THR A 154 -7.14 -17.62 3.61
N HIS A 155 -8.22 -17.40 2.85
CA HIS A 155 -8.23 -17.52 1.40
C HIS A 155 -7.84 -18.92 0.87
N THR A 156 -8.19 -19.96 1.63
CA THR A 156 -7.92 -21.37 1.27
C THR A 156 -9.17 -22.20 1.05
N SER A 157 -10.30 -21.56 0.79
CA SER A 157 -11.57 -22.24 0.57
C SER A 157 -11.63 -23.14 -0.68
N GLY A 158 -10.69 -22.94 -1.63
CA GLY A 158 -10.71 -23.62 -2.92
C GLY A 158 -11.77 -23.09 -3.89
N SER A 159 -12.53 -22.06 -3.51
CA SER A 159 -13.51 -21.43 -4.38
C SER A 159 -12.87 -20.41 -5.31
N ARG A 160 -13.29 -20.39 -6.57
CA ARG A 160 -12.89 -19.38 -7.57
C ARG A 160 -14.13 -18.67 -8.10
N ILE A 161 -14.64 -17.73 -7.31
CA ILE A 161 -15.80 -16.94 -7.71
C ILE A 161 -15.40 -15.94 -8.79
N PRO A 162 -15.96 -16.02 -10.02
CA PRO A 162 -15.62 -15.10 -11.10
C PRO A 162 -15.95 -13.66 -10.73
N SER A 163 -15.15 -12.71 -11.23
CA SER A 163 -15.33 -11.27 -10.95
C SER A 163 -16.72 -10.75 -11.33
N LEU A 164 -17.34 -11.35 -12.34
CA LEU A 164 -18.70 -10.99 -12.76
C LEU A 164 -19.73 -11.32 -11.67
N PHE A 165 -19.55 -12.42 -10.95
CA PHE A 165 -20.41 -12.80 -9.83
C PHE A 165 -20.28 -11.90 -8.62
N LEU A 166 -19.19 -11.15 -8.51
CA LEU A 166 -19.01 -10.17 -7.43
C LEU A 166 -19.78 -8.87 -7.68
N ARG A 167 -20.29 -8.65 -8.89
CA ARG A 167 -21.14 -7.49 -9.17
C ARG A 167 -22.52 -7.72 -8.56
N PRO A 168 -23.08 -6.72 -7.84
CA PRO A 168 -24.40 -6.85 -7.26
C PRO A 168 -25.46 -7.02 -8.34
N LEU A 169 -26.56 -7.67 -8.01
CA LEU A 169 -27.75 -7.65 -8.83
C LEU A 169 -28.25 -6.21 -8.91
N LEU A 170 -28.44 -5.68 -10.12
CA LEU A 170 -28.81 -4.29 -10.35
C LEU A 170 -30.27 -3.97 -9.92
N GLU A 171 -31.11 -4.98 -9.81
CA GLU A 171 -32.52 -4.83 -9.42
C GLU A 171 -32.73 -5.41 -8.02
N ALA A 172 -33.19 -4.56 -7.12
CA ALA A 172 -33.67 -5.04 -5.83
C ALA A 172 -34.89 -5.95 -6.05
N PRO A 173 -34.91 -7.15 -5.46
CA PRO A 173 -36.11 -7.98 -5.52
C PRO A 173 -37.29 -7.23 -4.91
N ALA A 174 -38.46 -7.37 -5.52
CA ALA A 174 -39.69 -6.69 -5.10
C ALA A 174 -40.20 -7.10 -3.69
N ASP A 175 -39.75 -8.25 -3.18
CA ASP A 175 -40.13 -8.78 -1.86
C ASP A 175 -38.95 -8.62 -0.88
N SER A 176 -38.98 -7.55 -0.10
CA SER A 176 -37.89 -7.13 0.79
C SER A 176 -37.95 -7.71 2.21
N ASP A 177 -38.88 -8.59 2.56
CA ASP A 177 -39.30 -8.73 3.96
C ASP A 177 -38.66 -9.87 4.75
N ALA A 178 -37.81 -10.72 4.17
CA ALA A 178 -37.31 -11.90 4.89
C ALA A 178 -35.79 -12.08 4.95
N GLU A 179 -35.02 -11.56 4.01
CA GLU A 179 -33.57 -11.78 3.95
C GLU A 179 -32.83 -10.54 3.48
N SER A 180 -31.70 -10.22 4.14
CA SER A 180 -30.89 -9.07 3.78
C SER A 180 -30.28 -9.18 2.38
N TRP A 181 -30.00 -8.06 1.76
CA TRP A 181 -29.32 -8.02 0.46
C TRP A 181 -27.96 -8.71 0.48
N LEU A 182 -27.20 -8.57 1.57
CA LEU A 182 -25.91 -9.23 1.72
C LEU A 182 -26.08 -10.76 1.72
N CYS A 183 -27.02 -11.30 2.50
CA CYS A 183 -27.28 -12.74 2.54
C CYS A 183 -27.75 -13.30 1.20
N ARG A 184 -28.65 -12.58 0.51
CA ARG A 184 -29.11 -12.95 -0.84
C ARG A 184 -27.97 -12.94 -1.86
N GLU A 185 -27.13 -11.93 -1.78
CA GLU A 185 -26.01 -11.78 -2.71
C GLU A 185 -24.98 -12.90 -2.53
N VAL A 186 -24.66 -13.28 -1.29
CA VAL A 186 -23.72 -14.36 -1.05
C VAL A 186 -24.32 -15.75 -1.31
N ALA A 187 -25.64 -15.92 -1.22
CA ALA A 187 -26.31 -17.16 -1.57
C ALA A 187 -26.01 -17.61 -3.01
N ARG A 188 -25.84 -16.67 -3.93
CA ARG A 188 -25.43 -16.94 -5.32
C ARG A 188 -24.06 -17.63 -5.41
N PHE A 189 -23.17 -17.36 -4.46
CA PHE A 189 -21.85 -17.98 -4.46
C PHE A 189 -21.90 -19.46 -4.14
N ALA A 190 -22.92 -19.92 -3.41
CA ALA A 190 -23.14 -21.33 -3.11
C ALA A 190 -23.44 -22.18 -4.35
N GLU A 191 -23.90 -21.57 -5.44
CA GLU A 191 -24.16 -22.24 -6.72
C GLU A 191 -22.86 -22.58 -7.47
N ILE A 192 -21.74 -21.92 -7.11
CA ILE A 192 -20.45 -22.13 -7.77
C ILE A 192 -19.71 -23.24 -7.02
N PRO A 193 -19.35 -24.34 -7.70
CA PRO A 193 -18.67 -25.44 -7.04
C PRO A 193 -17.27 -25.08 -6.58
N ILE A 194 -16.81 -25.74 -5.54
CA ILE A 194 -15.41 -25.65 -5.08
C ILE A 194 -14.53 -26.37 -6.09
N GLU A 195 -13.49 -25.70 -6.60
CA GLU A 195 -12.58 -26.22 -7.63
C GLU A 195 -11.40 -26.99 -7.03
N GLU A 196 -10.92 -26.55 -5.86
CA GLU A 196 -9.75 -27.14 -5.19
C GLU A 196 -10.09 -27.60 -3.77
N LYS A 197 -9.38 -28.60 -3.28
CA LYS A 197 -9.60 -29.10 -1.92
C LYS A 197 -9.38 -27.98 -0.91
N PRO A 198 -10.36 -27.66 -0.04
CA PRO A 198 -10.21 -26.65 0.99
C PRO A 198 -8.98 -26.90 1.88
N GLY A 199 -8.30 -25.84 2.25
CA GLY A 199 -7.07 -25.87 3.06
C GLY A 199 -5.77 -26.17 2.29
N THR A 200 -5.81 -26.43 0.98
CA THR A 200 -4.61 -26.85 0.23
C THR A 200 -3.93 -25.75 -0.58
N THR A 201 -4.71 -24.79 -1.08
CA THR A 201 -4.19 -23.74 -1.99
C THR A 201 -4.66 -22.37 -1.53
N TYR A 202 -3.71 -21.44 -1.45
CA TYR A 202 -4.03 -20.03 -1.24
C TYR A 202 -4.51 -19.40 -2.54
N SER A 203 -5.71 -18.82 -2.52
CA SER A 203 -6.28 -18.05 -3.62
C SER A 203 -7.08 -16.87 -3.06
N TYR A 204 -6.48 -15.67 -3.14
CA TYR A 204 -7.10 -14.45 -2.62
C TYR A 204 -8.51 -14.25 -3.17
N ASN A 205 -9.51 -14.19 -2.29
CA ASN A 205 -10.92 -14.24 -2.67
C ASN A 205 -11.77 -13.23 -1.90
N ASN A 206 -12.37 -12.27 -2.61
CA ASN A 206 -13.27 -11.29 -2.01
C ASN A 206 -14.61 -11.90 -1.60
N ALA A 207 -15.13 -12.87 -2.36
CA ALA A 207 -16.39 -13.53 -2.03
C ALA A 207 -16.35 -14.16 -0.64
N GLY A 208 -15.23 -14.79 -0.25
CA GLY A 208 -15.06 -15.37 1.07
C GLY A 208 -15.32 -14.39 2.21
N TYR A 209 -14.84 -13.16 2.10
CA TYR A 209 -15.06 -12.13 3.13
C TYR A 209 -16.48 -11.56 3.11
N ASN A 210 -17.16 -11.56 1.97
CA ASN A 210 -18.58 -11.22 1.92
C ASN A 210 -19.44 -12.33 2.55
N ILE A 211 -19.08 -13.60 2.36
CA ILE A 211 -19.70 -14.73 3.07
C ILE A 211 -19.51 -14.60 4.59
N LEU A 212 -18.30 -14.25 5.05
CA LEU A 212 -18.04 -14.01 6.48
C LEU A 212 -18.90 -12.86 7.04
N ALA A 213 -19.08 -11.77 6.29
CA ALA A 213 -19.97 -10.68 6.68
C ALA A 213 -21.45 -11.16 6.79
N ALA A 214 -21.90 -12.00 5.86
CA ALA A 214 -23.23 -12.60 5.92
C ALA A 214 -23.38 -13.58 7.12
N VAL A 215 -22.32 -14.30 7.50
CA VAL A 215 -22.32 -15.11 8.74
C VAL A 215 -22.50 -14.23 9.97
N ILE A 216 -21.80 -13.09 10.06
CA ILE A 216 -22.02 -12.12 11.14
C ILE A 216 -23.49 -11.67 11.14
N GLU A 217 -24.00 -11.29 9.98
CA GLU A 217 -25.37 -10.79 9.85
C GLU A 217 -26.42 -11.83 10.22
N SER A 218 -26.26 -13.08 9.79
CA SER A 218 -27.19 -14.18 10.15
C SER A 218 -27.23 -14.45 11.66
N LEU A 219 -26.11 -14.27 12.35
CA LEU A 219 -26.02 -14.50 13.79
C LEU A 219 -26.46 -13.29 14.62
N THR A 220 -26.35 -12.06 14.09
CA THR A 220 -26.53 -10.83 14.88
C THR A 220 -27.67 -9.96 14.39
N GLY A 221 -28.22 -10.23 13.23
CA GLY A 221 -29.24 -9.43 12.55
C GLY A 221 -28.69 -8.28 11.70
N SER A 222 -27.43 -7.85 11.92
CA SER A 222 -26.80 -6.82 11.10
C SER A 222 -25.28 -6.84 11.23
N TYR A 223 -24.60 -7.00 10.10
CA TYR A 223 -23.14 -6.93 10.01
C TYR A 223 -22.59 -5.60 10.51
N GLU A 224 -23.17 -4.48 10.05
CA GLU A 224 -22.71 -3.13 10.43
C GLU A 224 -22.96 -2.84 11.92
N SER A 225 -24.16 -3.16 12.43
CA SER A 225 -24.50 -2.92 13.84
C SER A 225 -23.63 -3.74 14.78
N HIS A 226 -23.27 -4.97 14.38
CA HIS A 226 -22.34 -5.80 15.15
C HIS A 226 -20.95 -5.15 15.23
N LEU A 227 -20.36 -4.78 14.10
CA LEU A 227 -19.06 -4.12 14.10
C LEU A 227 -19.10 -2.77 14.83
N LYS A 228 -20.16 -2.00 14.63
CA LYS A 228 -20.31 -0.73 15.32
C LYS A 228 -20.31 -0.91 16.83
N SER A 229 -21.18 -1.75 17.36
CA SER A 229 -21.36 -1.91 18.81
C SER A 229 -20.24 -2.68 19.49
N GLN A 230 -19.63 -3.68 18.83
CA GLN A 230 -18.63 -4.56 19.43
C GLN A 230 -17.18 -4.11 19.17
N LEU A 231 -16.96 -3.27 18.17
CA LEU A 231 -15.61 -2.86 17.77
C LEU A 231 -15.47 -1.34 17.66
N TYR A 232 -16.29 -0.66 16.86
CA TYR A 232 -16.08 0.76 16.58
C TYR A 232 -16.37 1.66 17.79
N ASP A 233 -17.53 1.48 18.44
CA ASP A 233 -17.91 2.28 19.60
C ASP A 233 -16.91 2.10 20.79
N PRO A 234 -16.51 0.86 21.17
CA PRO A 234 -15.50 0.65 22.20
C PRO A 234 -14.13 1.26 21.88
N LEU A 235 -13.74 1.30 20.59
CA LEU A 235 -12.50 1.91 20.13
C LEU A 235 -12.61 3.43 19.92
N GLY A 236 -13.81 3.99 19.97
CA GLY A 236 -14.07 5.39 19.64
C GLY A 236 -13.86 5.71 18.15
N MET A 237 -14.09 4.74 17.26
CA MET A 237 -13.96 4.87 15.80
C MET A 237 -15.24 5.51 15.22
N VAL A 238 -15.44 6.79 15.49
CA VAL A 238 -16.68 7.51 15.16
C VAL A 238 -16.88 7.79 13.67
N ASP A 239 -15.80 7.77 12.91
CA ASP A 239 -15.79 8.00 11.46
C ASP A 239 -15.85 6.68 10.65
N SER A 240 -16.07 5.54 11.32
CA SER A 240 -15.96 4.22 10.68
C SER A 240 -17.31 3.56 10.50
N CYS A 241 -17.52 3.03 9.30
CA CYS A 241 -18.68 2.21 8.94
C CYS A 241 -18.30 1.23 7.80
N ASN A 242 -19.24 0.39 7.37
CA ASN A 242 -18.96 -0.63 6.34
C ASN A 242 -19.67 -0.40 5.01
N HIS A 243 -20.15 0.80 4.79
CA HIS A 243 -20.82 1.18 3.56
C HIS A 243 -20.57 2.66 3.21
N GLU A 244 -20.57 3.01 1.91
CA GLU A 244 -20.32 4.36 1.44
C GLU A 244 -21.50 5.34 1.66
N SER A 245 -22.62 4.92 2.26
CA SER A 245 -23.76 5.78 2.60
C SER A 245 -23.56 6.53 3.93
N VAL A 246 -22.37 7.11 4.11
CA VAL A 246 -22.03 7.93 5.28
C VAL A 246 -22.66 9.34 5.18
N ALA A 247 -22.94 9.96 6.32
CA ALA A 247 -23.48 11.31 6.37
C ALA A 247 -22.46 12.36 5.86
N ASP A 248 -21.18 12.17 6.18
CA ASP A 248 -20.09 13.11 5.88
C ASP A 248 -19.38 12.81 4.56
N ARG A 249 -20.14 12.48 3.51
CA ARG A 249 -19.58 12.18 2.17
C ARG A 249 -18.74 13.32 1.60
N ASP A 250 -18.99 14.52 1.99
CA ASP A 250 -18.21 15.70 1.62
C ASP A 250 -16.77 15.68 2.19
N ARG A 251 -16.47 14.82 3.17
CA ARG A 251 -15.11 14.52 3.65
C ARG A 251 -14.42 13.40 2.85
N MET A 252 -15.17 12.66 2.03
CA MET A 252 -14.61 11.59 1.20
C MET A 252 -13.85 12.14 0.00
N SER A 253 -12.94 11.33 -0.54
CA SER A 253 -12.17 11.61 -1.74
C SER A 253 -12.79 10.94 -2.95
N ASN A 254 -12.63 11.56 -4.12
CA ASN A 254 -12.82 10.88 -5.39
C ASN A 254 -11.86 9.69 -5.48
N VAL A 255 -12.33 8.55 -5.99
CA VAL A 255 -11.46 7.44 -6.35
C VAL A 255 -10.91 7.68 -7.75
N MET A 256 -9.60 7.88 -7.83
CA MET A 256 -8.92 8.23 -9.07
C MET A 256 -8.29 7.01 -9.74
N LYS A 257 -8.44 6.92 -11.04
CA LYS A 257 -7.78 5.92 -11.89
C LYS A 257 -6.77 6.59 -12.79
N ARG A 258 -5.56 6.04 -12.87
CA ARG A 258 -4.54 6.53 -13.78
C ARG A 258 -4.71 5.90 -15.15
N LEU A 259 -4.83 6.72 -16.20
CA LEU A 259 -4.89 6.27 -17.59
C LEU A 259 -3.48 6.00 -18.15
N GLU A 260 -3.41 5.33 -19.30
CA GLU A 260 -2.14 4.98 -19.95
C GLU A 260 -1.33 6.21 -20.39
N ASP A 261 -2.00 7.29 -20.79
CA ASP A 261 -1.38 8.57 -21.15
C ASP A 261 -0.84 9.34 -19.92
N GLY A 262 -1.14 8.85 -18.72
CA GLY A 262 -0.70 9.44 -17.47
C GLY A 262 -1.67 10.44 -16.87
N THR A 263 -2.81 10.69 -17.47
CA THR A 263 -3.87 11.54 -16.90
C THR A 263 -4.65 10.81 -15.82
N TRP A 264 -5.28 11.56 -14.92
CA TRP A 264 -6.18 11.02 -13.92
C TRP A 264 -7.62 11.09 -14.40
N GLN A 265 -8.37 10.03 -14.15
CA GLN A 265 -9.80 9.95 -14.39
C GLN A 265 -10.51 9.64 -13.06
N ILE A 266 -11.62 10.32 -12.80
CA ILE A 266 -12.51 9.96 -11.69
C ILE A 266 -13.18 8.64 -12.01
N GLY A 267 -12.96 7.65 -11.16
CA GLY A 267 -13.60 6.33 -11.25
C GLY A 267 -14.85 6.24 -10.37
N TRP A 268 -14.88 7.00 -9.27
CA TRP A 268 -16.04 7.16 -8.39
C TRP A 268 -15.96 8.53 -7.68
N ASP A 269 -17.08 9.22 -7.60
CA ASP A 269 -17.23 10.52 -6.93
C ASP A 269 -18.12 10.34 -5.68
N PRO A 270 -17.85 11.03 -4.56
CA PRO A 270 -18.70 10.95 -3.38
C PRO A 270 -20.17 11.37 -3.59
N THR A 271 -20.49 12.05 -4.68
CA THR A 271 -21.89 12.34 -5.06
C THR A 271 -22.57 11.19 -5.80
N ASP A 272 -21.80 10.22 -6.30
CA ASP A 272 -22.35 9.02 -6.93
C ASP A 272 -23.04 8.10 -5.91
N PRO A 273 -23.99 7.25 -6.33
CA PRO A 273 -24.47 6.16 -5.50
C PRO A 273 -23.31 5.26 -5.02
N PRO A 274 -23.47 4.56 -3.89
CA PRO A 274 -22.53 3.50 -3.52
C PRO A 274 -22.39 2.50 -4.67
N ASP A 275 -21.14 2.02 -4.91
CA ASP A 275 -20.89 0.98 -5.91
C ASP A 275 -21.67 -0.32 -5.61
N TRP A 276 -22.02 -0.52 -4.35
CA TRP A 276 -22.72 -1.70 -3.85
C TRP A 276 -23.90 -1.26 -2.98
N PRO A 277 -25.08 -1.86 -3.16
CA PRO A 277 -26.25 -1.46 -2.41
C PRO A 277 -26.32 -2.03 -0.98
N PHE A 278 -25.27 -2.76 -0.54
CA PHE A 278 -25.19 -3.40 0.77
C PHE A 278 -23.74 -3.36 1.32
N PRO A 279 -23.57 -3.45 2.64
CA PRO A 279 -22.27 -3.51 3.28
C PRO A 279 -21.46 -4.73 2.84
N ARG A 280 -20.16 -4.57 2.60
CA ARG A 280 -19.28 -5.65 2.13
C ARG A 280 -18.15 -5.92 3.12
N GLY A 281 -18.01 -7.19 3.53
CA GLY A 281 -16.89 -7.60 4.37
C GLY A 281 -15.53 -7.56 3.67
N SER A 282 -15.52 -7.66 2.34
CA SER A 282 -14.29 -7.69 1.56
C SER A 282 -13.66 -6.33 1.29
N GLY A 283 -14.45 -5.22 1.40
CA GLY A 283 -13.94 -3.94 0.93
C GLY A 283 -14.86 -2.73 1.14
N GLY A 284 -15.96 -2.85 1.89
CA GLY A 284 -16.96 -1.79 2.04
C GLY A 284 -16.68 -0.78 3.15
N MET A 285 -15.60 -0.93 3.92
CA MET A 285 -15.30 -0.03 5.03
C MET A 285 -14.95 1.38 4.54
N VAL A 286 -15.53 2.37 5.18
CA VAL A 286 -15.12 3.78 5.15
C VAL A 286 -14.55 4.12 6.52
N SER A 287 -13.42 4.83 6.57
CA SER A 287 -12.76 5.19 7.83
C SER A 287 -11.84 6.41 7.66
N SER A 288 -11.49 7.05 8.76
CA SER A 288 -10.39 8.01 8.86
C SER A 288 -9.08 7.31 9.27
N ALA A 289 -7.94 7.99 9.06
CA ALA A 289 -6.64 7.46 9.46
C ALA A 289 -6.56 7.23 10.99
N VAL A 290 -7.13 8.13 11.79
CA VAL A 290 -7.11 8.04 13.25
C VAL A 290 -7.94 6.86 13.74
N ASP A 291 -9.12 6.66 13.18
CA ASP A 291 -9.98 5.55 13.58
C ASP A 291 -9.33 4.20 13.28
N TYR A 292 -8.81 4.05 12.07
CA TYR A 292 -8.13 2.80 11.73
C TYR A 292 -6.84 2.60 12.55
N ALA A 293 -6.16 3.68 12.96
CA ALA A 293 -5.02 3.59 13.88
C ALA A 293 -5.42 3.12 15.28
N ARG A 294 -6.62 3.46 15.77
CA ARG A 294 -7.17 2.94 17.04
C ARG A 294 -7.37 1.42 16.98
N PHE A 295 -7.91 0.92 15.87
CA PHE A 295 -8.01 -0.52 15.62
C PHE A 295 -6.62 -1.20 15.62
N CYS A 296 -5.65 -0.64 14.92
CA CYS A 296 -4.28 -1.14 14.92
C CYS A 296 -3.63 -1.08 16.31
N GLN A 297 -3.89 -0.02 17.08
CA GLN A 297 -3.36 0.13 18.45
C GLN A 297 -3.96 -0.93 19.38
N MET A 298 -5.24 -1.25 19.26
CA MET A 298 -5.88 -2.34 20.00
C MET A 298 -5.16 -3.68 19.71
N LEU A 299 -4.81 -3.97 18.46
CA LEU A 299 -4.06 -5.17 18.11
C LEU A 299 -2.64 -5.15 18.73
N LEU A 300 -1.92 -4.03 18.69
CA LEU A 300 -0.62 -3.88 19.36
C LEU A 300 -0.70 -4.08 20.88
N GLN A 301 -1.82 -3.72 21.49
CA GLN A 301 -2.09 -3.90 22.91
C GLN A 301 -2.75 -5.24 23.23
N ARG A 302 -2.56 -6.24 22.34
CA ARG A 302 -3.06 -7.60 22.54
C ARG A 302 -4.58 -7.66 22.80
N GLY A 303 -5.32 -6.79 22.09
CA GLY A 303 -6.76 -6.73 22.11
C GLY A 303 -7.37 -5.78 23.15
N ALA A 304 -6.54 -5.10 23.95
CA ALA A 304 -7.00 -4.08 24.89
C ALA A 304 -6.98 -2.68 24.28
N TYR A 305 -7.90 -1.81 24.68
CA TYR A 305 -7.91 -0.40 24.35
C TYR A 305 -8.70 0.40 25.39
N GLY A 306 -8.14 1.53 25.87
CA GLY A 306 -8.82 2.39 26.85
C GLY A 306 -9.15 1.69 28.17
N GLY A 307 -8.34 0.72 28.59
CA GLY A 307 -8.55 -0.06 29.80
C GLY A 307 -9.59 -1.19 29.68
N GLN A 308 -10.09 -1.45 28.48
CA GLN A 308 -11.05 -2.53 28.20
C GLN A 308 -10.41 -3.60 27.30
N GLN A 309 -10.62 -4.88 27.62
CA GLN A 309 -10.30 -5.99 26.73
C GLN A 309 -11.44 -6.14 25.73
N ILE A 310 -11.17 -5.84 24.46
CA ILE A 310 -12.15 -5.90 23.36
C ILE A 310 -12.08 -7.26 22.68
N LEU A 311 -10.88 -7.70 22.33
CA LEU A 311 -10.62 -9.01 21.77
C LEU A 311 -9.56 -9.72 22.65
N ASP A 312 -9.79 -10.97 23.05
CA ASP A 312 -8.82 -11.70 23.88
C ASP A 312 -7.46 -11.83 23.18
N GLU A 313 -6.38 -11.79 23.98
CA GLU A 313 -5.00 -11.89 23.47
C GLU A 313 -4.78 -13.12 22.59
N ALA A 314 -5.40 -14.24 22.94
CA ALA A 314 -5.33 -15.47 22.15
C ALA A 314 -5.89 -15.30 20.73
N TRP A 315 -6.97 -14.54 20.59
CA TRP A 315 -7.57 -14.25 19.28
C TRP A 315 -6.77 -13.22 18.49
N VAL A 316 -6.16 -12.25 19.15
CA VAL A 316 -5.22 -11.34 18.47
C VAL A 316 -4.01 -12.11 17.94
N SER A 317 -3.44 -13.00 18.77
CA SER A 317 -2.34 -13.87 18.33
C SER A 317 -2.76 -14.77 17.16
N GLU A 318 -3.96 -15.37 17.23
CA GLU A 318 -4.51 -16.18 16.13
C GLU A 318 -4.68 -15.35 14.85
N MET A 319 -5.13 -14.10 14.98
CA MET A 319 -5.36 -13.20 13.85
C MET A 319 -4.07 -12.78 13.15
N THR A 320 -3.00 -12.56 13.90
CA THR A 320 -1.77 -11.94 13.40
C THR A 320 -0.62 -12.93 13.21
N ARG A 321 -0.82 -14.24 13.49
CA ARG A 321 0.18 -15.26 13.19
C ARG A 321 -0.01 -15.84 11.77
N PRO A 322 1.04 -16.43 11.18
CA PRO A 322 0.92 -17.19 9.95
C PRO A 322 -0.12 -18.30 10.04
N GLN A 323 -1.02 -18.37 9.08
CA GLN A 323 -2.03 -19.43 8.93
C GLN A 323 -1.80 -20.24 7.64
N VAL A 324 -1.08 -19.65 6.67
CA VAL A 324 -0.85 -20.23 5.35
C VAL A 324 0.58 -19.95 4.91
N ASP A 325 1.35 -21.02 4.69
CA ASP A 325 2.77 -20.94 4.30
C ASP A 325 2.98 -20.75 2.79
N SER A 326 1.92 -20.89 1.99
CA SER A 326 2.01 -20.94 0.52
C SER A 326 1.56 -19.67 -0.19
N CYS A 327 1.58 -18.50 0.49
CA CYS A 327 1.31 -17.23 -0.16
C CYS A 327 2.45 -16.84 -1.11
N PRO A 328 2.16 -16.21 -2.26
CA PRO A 328 3.20 -15.70 -3.15
C PRO A 328 4.13 -14.70 -2.44
N ALA A 329 5.44 -14.74 -2.77
CA ALA A 329 6.45 -13.74 -2.40
C ALA A 329 6.84 -13.67 -0.92
N ALA A 330 7.22 -14.80 -0.31
CA ALA A 330 7.73 -14.82 1.08
C ALA A 330 6.82 -14.09 2.09
N LYS A 331 5.53 -14.04 1.80
CA LYS A 331 4.47 -13.58 2.68
C LYS A 331 3.64 -14.77 3.11
N THR A 332 3.15 -14.72 4.32
CA THR A 332 2.12 -15.62 4.79
C THR A 332 0.85 -14.85 5.04
N TYR A 333 -0.29 -15.53 5.20
CA TYR A 333 -1.55 -14.87 5.49
C TYR A 333 -2.08 -15.32 6.86
N GLY A 334 -2.47 -14.36 7.68
CA GLY A 334 -3.17 -14.56 8.93
C GLY A 334 -4.69 -14.53 8.72
N LEU A 335 -5.44 -13.97 9.67
CA LEU A 335 -6.87 -13.75 9.52
C LEU A 335 -7.11 -12.27 9.16
N GLY A 336 -7.19 -11.98 7.87
CA GLY A 336 -7.39 -10.61 7.35
C GLY A 336 -6.13 -9.77 7.16
N TRP A 337 -4.95 -10.34 7.38
CA TRP A 337 -3.67 -9.66 7.26
C TRP A 337 -2.65 -10.46 6.47
N PHE A 338 -1.86 -9.80 5.65
CA PHE A 338 -0.58 -10.34 5.20
C PHE A 338 0.43 -10.23 6.32
N ILE A 339 1.12 -11.33 6.60
CA ILE A 339 2.16 -11.42 7.63
C ILE A 339 3.52 -11.47 6.92
N ARG A 340 4.50 -10.74 7.40
CA ARG A 340 5.87 -10.78 6.92
C ARG A 340 6.77 -11.38 8.00
N GLU A 341 7.37 -12.50 7.69
CA GLU A 341 8.42 -13.07 8.51
C GLU A 341 9.79 -12.36 8.28
N PRO A 342 10.71 -12.38 9.23
CA PRO A 342 10.61 -13.03 10.54
C PRO A 342 9.95 -12.18 11.64
N ASN A 343 9.63 -10.89 11.38
CA ASN A 343 9.29 -9.91 12.42
C ASN A 343 7.79 -9.81 12.69
N GLU A 344 6.99 -10.72 12.15
CA GLU A 344 5.54 -10.75 12.34
C GLU A 344 4.84 -9.40 12.03
N VAL A 345 5.47 -8.58 11.19
CA VAL A 345 4.86 -7.34 10.71
C VAL A 345 3.64 -7.69 9.88
N PHE A 346 2.48 -7.23 10.29
CA PHE A 346 1.25 -7.46 9.54
C PHE A 346 0.80 -6.20 8.82
N SER A 347 0.29 -6.39 7.62
CA SER A 347 -0.07 -5.28 6.73
C SER A 347 -1.19 -5.66 5.79
N HIS A 348 -1.90 -4.67 5.27
CA HIS A 348 -2.80 -4.87 4.13
C HIS A 348 -2.80 -3.67 3.19
N THR A 349 -3.10 -3.92 1.92
CA THR A 349 -3.30 -2.89 0.90
C THR A 349 -4.75 -2.90 0.44
N GLY A 350 -5.28 -1.74 0.08
CA GLY A 350 -6.57 -1.60 -0.57
C GLY A 350 -6.42 -1.28 -2.06
N SER A 351 -7.35 -1.79 -2.88
CA SER A 351 -7.40 -1.53 -4.33
C SER A 351 -7.48 -0.04 -4.67
N ASP A 352 -8.11 0.74 -3.80
CA ASP A 352 -8.29 2.18 -3.97
C ASP A 352 -7.09 3.00 -3.46
N GLY A 353 -5.99 2.31 -3.09
CA GLY A 353 -4.70 2.95 -2.80
C GLY A 353 -4.33 3.05 -1.33
N THR A 354 -5.15 2.54 -0.42
CA THR A 354 -4.84 2.52 1.01
C THR A 354 -3.77 1.48 1.33
N PHE A 355 -2.89 1.82 2.26
CA PHE A 355 -1.86 0.93 2.80
C PHE A 355 -1.72 1.15 4.30
N VAL A 356 -1.76 0.06 5.05
CA VAL A 356 -1.58 0.04 6.50
C VAL A 356 -0.60 -1.06 6.86
N TRP A 357 0.32 -0.77 7.79
CA TRP A 357 1.17 -1.80 8.40
C TRP A 357 1.28 -1.56 9.90
N VAL A 358 1.50 -2.65 10.60
CA VAL A 358 1.71 -2.69 12.05
C VAL A 358 2.93 -3.54 12.33
N ASP A 359 3.84 -3.01 13.10
CA ASP A 359 5.08 -3.67 13.53
C ASP A 359 5.04 -3.85 15.05
N PRO A 360 4.72 -5.06 15.54
CA PRO A 360 4.64 -5.33 16.98
C PRO A 360 5.97 -5.14 17.70
N GLU A 361 7.07 -5.51 17.06
CA GLU A 361 8.41 -5.43 17.66
C GLU A 361 8.80 -3.97 17.95
N ARG A 362 8.48 -3.06 17.01
CA ARG A 362 8.75 -1.63 17.14
C ARG A 362 7.62 -0.86 17.81
N SER A 363 6.50 -1.53 18.15
CA SER A 363 5.25 -0.90 18.57
C SER A 363 4.86 0.25 17.64
N LEU A 364 4.94 0.00 16.32
CA LEU A 364 4.82 1.00 15.27
C LEU A 364 3.58 0.72 14.41
N ILE A 365 2.84 1.78 14.12
CA ILE A 365 1.73 1.80 13.15
C ILE A 365 2.10 2.81 12.07
N GLY A 366 1.91 2.45 10.82
CA GLY A 366 2.04 3.39 9.73
C GLY A 366 0.97 3.20 8.68
N MET A 367 0.58 4.33 8.09
CA MET A 367 -0.45 4.38 7.07
C MET A 367 -0.09 5.37 5.98
N VAL A 368 -0.40 4.98 4.74
CA VAL A 368 -0.49 5.87 3.58
C VAL A 368 -1.85 5.63 2.95
N LEU A 369 -2.76 6.56 3.16
CA LEU A 369 -4.13 6.48 2.66
C LEU A 369 -4.25 7.40 1.46
N THR A 370 -4.41 6.81 0.28
CA THR A 370 -4.74 7.51 -0.97
C THR A 370 -6.09 7.01 -1.46
N GLN A 371 -6.65 7.68 -2.46
CA GLN A 371 -7.82 7.17 -3.19
C GLN A 371 -7.50 7.12 -4.68
N CYS A 372 -6.43 6.40 -5.01
CA CYS A 372 -6.03 6.20 -6.39
C CYS A 372 -5.64 4.76 -6.68
N GLN A 373 -6.17 4.22 -7.76
CA GLN A 373 -5.81 2.91 -8.28
C GLN A 373 -4.49 3.02 -9.05
N ALA A 374 -3.39 3.15 -8.31
CA ALA A 374 -2.06 3.32 -8.88
C ALA A 374 -1.04 2.36 -8.27
N THR A 375 -0.20 1.81 -9.13
CA THR A 375 0.97 1.00 -8.73
C THR A 375 2.15 1.87 -8.29
N THR A 376 2.00 3.20 -8.38
CA THR A 376 3.07 4.18 -8.15
C THR A 376 3.19 4.66 -6.72
N ILE A 377 2.26 4.24 -5.83
CA ILE A 377 2.30 4.62 -4.42
C ILE A 377 3.58 4.03 -3.79
N PRO A 378 4.48 4.83 -3.21
CA PRO A 378 5.78 4.36 -2.73
C PRO A 378 5.68 3.67 -1.34
N ARG A 379 4.79 2.70 -1.21
CA ARG A 379 4.41 2.05 0.07
C ARG A 379 5.60 1.45 0.79
N GLN A 380 6.38 0.63 0.09
CA GLN A 380 7.48 -0.13 0.71
C GLN A 380 8.66 0.77 1.06
N ALA A 381 9.06 1.66 0.14
CA ALA A 381 10.14 2.61 0.42
C ALA A 381 9.81 3.52 1.61
N PHE A 382 8.56 4.00 1.67
CA PHE A 382 8.09 4.81 2.79
C PHE A 382 8.17 4.03 4.11
N ARG A 383 7.60 2.80 4.15
CA ARG A 383 7.62 1.96 5.34
C ARG A 383 9.03 1.72 5.85
N GLN A 384 9.94 1.31 4.96
CA GLN A 384 11.32 1.00 5.32
C GLN A 384 12.05 2.21 5.91
N LEU A 385 11.84 3.41 5.37
CA LEU A 385 12.46 4.62 5.92
C LEU A 385 11.86 5.00 7.28
N VAL A 386 10.56 4.80 7.49
CA VAL A 386 9.93 4.98 8.80
C VAL A 386 10.50 3.98 9.81
N GLU A 387 10.63 2.70 9.44
CA GLU A 387 11.25 1.66 10.27
C GLU A 387 12.71 1.98 10.59
N LYS A 388 13.49 2.48 9.62
CA LYS A 388 14.88 2.94 9.82
C LYS A 388 14.99 4.21 10.68
N ALA A 389 13.92 4.99 10.82
CA ALA A 389 13.91 6.15 11.69
C ALA A 389 13.72 5.78 13.17
N CYS A 390 13.29 4.56 13.48
CA CYS A 390 13.18 4.08 14.85
C CYS A 390 14.57 3.90 15.46
N LEU A 391 14.85 4.58 16.58
CA LEU A 391 16.08 4.45 17.35
C LEU A 391 15.92 3.35 18.41
N GLY A 392 16.97 2.59 18.69
CA GLY A 392 17.01 1.64 19.81
C GLY A 392 16.26 0.32 19.64
N SER A 393 15.64 0.07 18.51
CA SER A 393 14.94 -1.21 18.22
C SER A 393 15.57 -1.98 17.06
N MET A 394 16.88 -2.28 17.20
CA MET A 394 17.43 -3.41 16.47
C MET A 394 17.40 -4.58 17.44
N PRO A 395 16.65 -5.65 17.19
CA PRO A 395 16.82 -6.86 17.96
C PRO A 395 18.26 -7.33 17.78
N ALA A 396 18.88 -7.76 18.88
CA ALA A 396 20.23 -8.33 18.89
C ALA A 396 20.34 -9.66 18.08
N ASN A 397 19.30 -10.01 17.29
CA ASN A 397 19.19 -11.27 16.53
C ASN A 397 18.70 -11.10 15.10
N HIS A 398 18.74 -9.90 14.50
CA HIS A 398 19.04 -9.93 13.09
C HIS A 398 20.53 -10.29 12.99
N SER A 399 20.80 -11.57 12.87
CA SER A 399 21.98 -11.96 12.11
C SER A 399 21.98 -11.03 10.90
N ASP A 400 23.04 -10.25 10.74
CA ASP A 400 23.44 -9.63 9.48
C ASP A 400 23.67 -10.73 8.43
N GLU A 401 22.70 -11.60 8.22
CA GLU A 401 22.60 -12.39 7.02
C GLU A 401 22.18 -11.40 5.93
N LYS A 402 23.20 -10.63 5.52
CA LYS A 402 23.20 -9.97 4.22
C LYS A 402 22.68 -11.00 3.25
N PRO A 403 21.66 -10.67 2.40
CA PRO A 403 21.21 -11.61 1.39
C PRO A 403 22.43 -12.32 0.79
N THR A 404 22.39 -13.63 0.78
CA THR A 404 23.54 -14.52 0.53
C THR A 404 24.30 -14.27 -0.78
N ASN A 405 23.84 -13.34 -1.61
CA ASN A 405 24.42 -12.95 -2.89
C ASN A 405 24.97 -11.51 -2.92
N ARG A 406 25.17 -10.84 -1.80
CA ARG A 406 25.85 -9.53 -1.75
C ARG A 406 27.37 -9.72 -1.81
N ASN A 407 28.05 -8.88 -2.59
CA ASN A 407 29.50 -8.79 -2.62
C ASN A 407 30.05 -8.01 -1.39
N THR A 408 31.37 -7.86 -1.30
CA THR A 408 32.06 -7.16 -0.19
C THR A 408 31.65 -5.69 -0.05
N SER A 409 31.13 -5.07 -1.12
CA SER A 409 30.58 -3.69 -1.10
C SER A 409 29.09 -3.63 -0.79
N GLY A 410 28.43 -4.75 -0.51
CA GLY A 410 27.01 -4.81 -0.14
C GLY A 410 26.05 -4.97 -1.32
N PHE A 411 26.55 -5.03 -2.57
CA PHE A 411 25.75 -5.17 -3.78
C PHE A 411 25.84 -6.60 -4.36
N TYR A 412 24.84 -6.99 -5.15
CA TYR A 412 24.89 -8.22 -5.94
C TYR A 412 25.93 -8.11 -7.06
N LYS A 413 25.89 -7.00 -7.80
CA LYS A 413 26.87 -6.62 -8.84
C LYS A 413 26.98 -5.10 -8.94
N ASP A 414 28.05 -4.62 -9.59
CA ASP A 414 28.30 -3.18 -9.74
C ASP A 414 27.27 -2.53 -10.68
N ILE A 415 26.97 -3.17 -11.83
CA ILE A 415 26.17 -2.54 -12.88
C ILE A 415 25.02 -3.44 -13.31
N PHE A 416 23.84 -2.83 -13.44
CA PHE A 416 22.71 -3.42 -14.16
C PHE A 416 22.56 -2.79 -15.54
N MET A 417 22.37 -3.63 -16.56
CA MET A 417 22.13 -3.23 -17.94
C MET A 417 21.04 -4.11 -18.54
N SER A 418 20.19 -3.52 -19.37
CA SER A 418 19.15 -4.25 -20.09
C SER A 418 19.17 -3.93 -21.58
N SER A 419 19.07 -4.97 -22.42
CA SER A 419 19.06 -4.86 -23.88
C SER A 419 17.71 -4.49 -24.46
N GLY A 420 16.72 -4.13 -23.68
CA GLY A 420 15.41 -3.78 -24.20
C GLY A 420 15.47 -2.86 -25.40
N LYS A 421 14.39 -2.76 -26.15
CA LYS A 421 14.35 -1.91 -27.35
C LYS A 421 14.84 -0.51 -26.98
N ASN A 422 16.08 -0.19 -27.34
CA ASN A 422 16.75 1.09 -27.12
C ASN A 422 17.23 1.38 -25.69
N LEU A 423 17.51 0.39 -24.82
CA LEU A 423 18.13 0.68 -23.51
C LEU A 423 19.65 0.64 -23.60
N THR A 424 20.26 -0.54 -23.51
CA THR A 424 21.73 -0.65 -23.50
C THR A 424 22.20 -1.65 -24.55
N SER A 425 23.18 -1.23 -25.38
CA SER A 425 23.81 -2.11 -26.35
C SER A 425 24.86 -3.02 -25.71
N ARG A 426 24.95 -4.27 -26.15
CA ARG A 426 26.04 -5.19 -25.79
C ARG A 426 27.44 -4.63 -26.05
N LYS A 427 27.56 -3.64 -26.93
CA LYS A 427 28.85 -3.01 -27.27
C LYS A 427 29.53 -2.32 -26.10
N VAL A 428 28.85 -2.08 -24.98
CA VAL A 428 29.44 -1.51 -23.77
C VAL A 428 30.05 -2.56 -22.83
N LEU A 429 29.72 -3.84 -22.99
CA LEU A 429 30.19 -4.90 -22.10
C LEU A 429 31.73 -5.02 -22.03
N PRO A 430 32.47 -4.96 -23.17
CA PRO A 430 33.93 -5.01 -23.12
C PRO A 430 34.55 -3.86 -22.29
N ALA A 431 33.91 -2.69 -22.29
CA ALA A 431 34.38 -1.58 -21.47
C ALA A 431 34.16 -1.83 -19.97
N ALA A 432 33.03 -2.38 -19.57
CA ALA A 432 32.79 -2.79 -18.18
C ALA A 432 33.79 -3.86 -17.73
N GLU A 433 34.05 -4.86 -18.56
CA GLU A 433 35.03 -5.92 -18.32
C GLU A 433 36.46 -5.38 -18.17
N SER A 434 36.85 -4.45 -19.04
CA SER A 434 38.18 -3.84 -18.98
C SER A 434 38.42 -2.99 -17.72
N LEU A 435 37.33 -2.51 -17.11
CA LEU A 435 37.37 -1.76 -15.85
C LEU A 435 37.21 -2.67 -14.61
N GLY A 436 37.15 -3.99 -14.80
CA GLY A 436 36.98 -4.95 -13.72
C GLY A 436 35.63 -4.87 -13.03
N LEU A 437 34.60 -4.27 -13.66
CA LEU A 437 33.28 -4.09 -13.09
C LEU A 437 32.43 -5.36 -13.29
N THR A 438 31.78 -5.81 -12.23
CA THR A 438 30.79 -6.87 -12.32
C THR A 438 29.48 -6.32 -12.86
N TYR A 439 28.80 -7.08 -13.73
CA TYR A 439 27.56 -6.60 -14.32
C TYR A 439 26.52 -7.71 -14.49
N GLU A 440 25.24 -7.30 -14.56
CA GLU A 440 24.13 -8.11 -15.01
C GLU A 440 23.59 -7.53 -16.31
N TYR A 441 23.54 -8.36 -17.36
CA TYR A 441 23.03 -7.94 -18.65
C TYR A 441 21.85 -8.79 -19.09
N TYR A 442 20.68 -8.21 -19.12
CA TYR A 442 19.48 -8.87 -19.63
C TYR A 442 19.34 -8.69 -21.13
N ALA A 443 19.52 -9.78 -21.86
CA ALA A 443 19.30 -9.85 -23.29
C ALA A 443 17.86 -10.28 -23.58
N GLY A 444 17.05 -9.44 -24.25
CA GLY A 444 15.73 -9.83 -24.70
C GLY A 444 14.93 -8.67 -25.30
N SER A 445 14.12 -8.98 -26.29
CA SER A 445 13.24 -8.02 -26.97
C SER A 445 11.81 -8.00 -26.42
N ASP A 446 11.51 -8.84 -25.41
CA ASP A 446 10.17 -9.04 -24.90
C ASP A 446 9.82 -8.00 -23.83
N ALA A 447 8.90 -7.10 -24.18
CA ALA A 447 8.44 -6.04 -23.28
C ALA A 447 7.81 -6.61 -21.98
N ALA A 448 7.16 -7.77 -22.06
CA ALA A 448 6.58 -8.43 -20.88
C ALA A 448 7.68 -8.94 -19.95
N ARG A 449 8.79 -9.44 -20.48
CA ARG A 449 9.93 -9.91 -19.70
C ARG A 449 10.70 -8.76 -19.05
N GLN A 450 10.81 -7.61 -19.72
CA GLN A 450 11.40 -6.40 -19.16
C GLN A 450 10.54 -5.82 -18.03
N ASN A 451 9.23 -5.81 -18.21
CA ASN A 451 8.30 -5.44 -17.16
C ASN A 451 8.48 -6.33 -15.92
N HIS A 452 8.61 -7.63 -16.09
CA HIS A 452 8.84 -8.58 -15.00
C HIS A 452 10.13 -8.30 -14.22
N LEU A 453 11.19 -7.92 -14.93
CA LEU A 453 12.50 -7.68 -14.33
C LEU A 453 12.60 -6.37 -13.54
N LEU A 454 11.94 -5.31 -14.02
CA LEU A 454 12.03 -3.98 -13.43
C LEU A 454 10.90 -3.68 -12.45
N ILE A 455 9.75 -4.29 -12.65
CA ILE A 455 8.52 -3.96 -11.95
C ILE A 455 8.28 -4.92 -10.79
N GLY A 456 8.73 -6.18 -10.93
CA GLY A 456 8.29 -7.29 -10.10
C GLY A 456 6.91 -7.78 -10.52
N ASN A 457 6.46 -8.82 -9.88
CA ASN A 457 5.12 -9.37 -10.00
C ASN A 457 4.46 -9.35 -8.61
N GLU A 458 3.29 -9.93 -8.48
CA GLU A 458 2.63 -10.08 -7.18
C GLU A 458 3.48 -10.84 -6.16
N ALA A 459 4.41 -11.66 -6.63
CA ALA A 459 5.34 -12.43 -5.80
C ALA A 459 6.64 -11.68 -5.47
N ASP A 460 7.06 -10.71 -6.31
CA ASP A 460 8.27 -9.91 -6.11
C ASP A 460 8.00 -8.44 -6.45
N GLU A 461 7.52 -7.70 -5.47
CA GLU A 461 7.17 -6.28 -5.61
C GLU A 461 8.39 -5.39 -5.91
N ASN A 462 9.59 -5.83 -5.55
CA ASN A 462 10.80 -5.03 -5.67
C ASN A 462 11.48 -5.17 -7.04
N GLY A 463 11.10 -6.17 -7.82
CA GLY A 463 11.76 -6.49 -9.08
C GLY A 463 13.24 -6.81 -8.89
N ILE A 464 14.02 -6.81 -9.99
CA ILE A 464 15.45 -7.17 -9.93
C ILE A 464 16.34 -6.09 -9.33
N LEU A 465 15.90 -4.83 -9.29
CA LEU A 465 16.76 -3.70 -8.94
C LEU A 465 16.99 -3.53 -7.43
N LEU A 466 16.08 -4.05 -6.63
CA LEU A 466 16.13 -3.91 -5.17
C LEU A 466 16.12 -5.28 -4.51
N TYR A 467 16.78 -5.39 -3.37
CA TYR A 467 16.61 -6.52 -2.47
C TYR A 467 15.22 -6.48 -1.80
N PRO A 468 14.77 -7.58 -1.18
CA PRO A 468 13.52 -7.59 -0.44
C PRO A 468 13.44 -6.53 0.67
N ASP A 469 14.58 -6.14 1.25
CA ASP A 469 14.70 -5.08 2.24
C ASP A 469 14.66 -3.66 1.65
N GLY A 470 14.58 -3.54 0.30
CA GLY A 470 14.52 -2.28 -0.44
C GLY A 470 15.88 -1.62 -0.70
N GLU A 471 16.98 -2.22 -0.26
CA GLU A 471 18.31 -1.76 -0.61
C GLU A 471 18.60 -2.06 -2.10
N PRO A 472 19.42 -1.23 -2.78
CA PRO A 472 19.75 -1.44 -4.18
C PRO A 472 20.60 -2.71 -4.36
N ARG A 473 20.19 -3.56 -5.29
CA ARG A 473 20.97 -4.77 -5.67
C ARG A 473 22.20 -4.45 -6.50
N PHE A 474 22.19 -3.31 -7.18
CA PHE A 474 23.28 -2.87 -8.03
C PHE A 474 23.76 -1.50 -7.56
N LYS A 475 25.06 -1.27 -7.68
CA LYS A 475 25.63 0.04 -7.40
C LYS A 475 25.15 1.09 -8.40
N MET A 476 24.98 0.69 -9.66
CA MET A 476 24.61 1.59 -10.75
C MET A 476 23.74 0.91 -11.81
N ILE A 477 22.86 1.71 -12.42
CA ILE A 477 22.19 1.37 -13.69
C ILE A 477 22.84 2.18 -14.79
N TYR A 478 23.20 1.52 -15.89
CA TYR A 478 23.75 2.19 -17.06
C TYR A 478 22.78 2.14 -18.24
N VAL A 479 22.45 3.29 -18.81
CA VAL A 479 21.59 3.44 -20.01
C VAL A 479 22.32 4.25 -21.06
N ASN A 480 22.57 3.66 -22.23
CA ASN A 480 23.30 4.34 -23.28
C ASN A 480 22.40 4.99 -24.36
N GLY A 481 22.98 5.25 -25.54
CA GLY A 481 22.34 5.97 -26.64
C GLY A 481 21.09 5.32 -27.24
N GLY A 482 20.29 6.13 -27.94
CA GLY A 482 19.04 5.76 -28.60
C GLY A 482 18.04 6.92 -28.61
N GLY A 483 16.76 6.62 -28.54
CA GLY A 483 15.71 7.63 -28.41
C GLY A 483 15.21 7.75 -26.97
N ALA A 484 15.46 8.86 -26.29
CA ALA A 484 15.07 9.03 -24.88
C ALA A 484 13.57 8.75 -24.63
N THR A 485 12.71 9.25 -25.49
CA THR A 485 11.26 8.99 -25.39
C THR A 485 10.93 7.50 -25.58
N LEU A 486 11.65 6.80 -26.47
CA LEU A 486 11.46 5.37 -26.70
C LEU A 486 11.95 4.54 -25.51
N HIS A 487 13.08 4.91 -24.89
CA HIS A 487 13.56 4.31 -23.66
C HIS A 487 12.52 4.45 -22.54
N GLY A 488 12.02 5.66 -22.33
CA GLY A 488 11.05 5.92 -21.28
C GLY A 488 9.72 5.20 -21.51
N LYS A 489 9.25 5.11 -22.75
CA LYS A 489 8.03 4.36 -23.10
C LYS A 489 8.22 2.85 -22.93
N SER A 490 9.39 2.30 -23.30
CA SER A 490 9.66 0.85 -23.16
C SER A 490 9.69 0.38 -21.72
N LEU A 491 10.03 1.27 -20.78
CA LEU A 491 10.03 0.99 -19.34
C LEU A 491 8.62 0.99 -18.75
N THR A 492 7.60 1.45 -19.46
CA THR A 492 6.29 1.78 -18.93
C THR A 492 6.39 2.77 -17.75
N ARG A 493 5.29 3.19 -17.18
CA ARG A 493 5.29 4.04 -15.99
C ARG A 493 5.90 3.32 -14.78
N THR A 494 5.52 2.06 -14.58
CA THR A 494 5.93 1.26 -13.42
C THR A 494 7.44 1.02 -13.42
N GLY A 495 8.04 0.70 -14.57
CA GLY A 495 9.51 0.57 -14.70
C GLY A 495 10.24 1.89 -14.42
N ARG A 496 9.70 3.03 -14.89
CA ARG A 496 10.28 4.35 -14.56
C ARG A 496 10.23 4.66 -13.06
N ASN A 497 9.12 4.32 -12.41
CA ASN A 497 9.00 4.49 -10.96
C ASN A 497 9.95 3.58 -10.19
N ARG A 498 10.17 2.35 -10.67
CA ARG A 498 11.13 1.43 -10.08
C ARG A 498 12.57 1.98 -10.19
N LEU A 499 12.93 2.60 -11.29
CA LEU A 499 14.21 3.30 -11.44
C LEU A 499 14.34 4.49 -10.49
N ARG A 500 13.27 5.26 -10.29
CA ARG A 500 13.26 6.34 -9.30
C ARG A 500 13.44 5.79 -7.88
N GLN A 501 12.74 4.72 -7.55
CA GLN A 501 12.86 4.05 -6.25
C GLN A 501 14.29 3.54 -6.02
N PHE A 502 14.88 2.87 -7.01
CA PHE A 502 16.28 2.42 -6.97
C PHE A 502 17.24 3.57 -6.68
N ASN A 503 17.07 4.70 -7.37
CA ASN A 503 17.89 5.89 -7.14
C ASN A 503 17.69 6.48 -5.74
N ARG A 504 16.45 6.55 -5.26
CA ARG A 504 16.12 7.02 -3.89
C ARG A 504 16.67 6.12 -2.79
N SER A 505 16.81 4.83 -3.07
CA SER A 505 17.41 3.86 -2.14
C SER A 505 18.94 3.85 -2.15
N GLY A 506 19.59 4.78 -2.86
CA GLY A 506 21.03 4.91 -2.90
C GLY A 506 21.72 4.31 -4.13
N GLY A 507 20.96 3.69 -5.06
CA GLY A 507 21.50 3.25 -6.34
C GLY A 507 21.79 4.43 -7.27
N SER A 508 22.86 4.35 -8.06
CA SER A 508 23.26 5.39 -9.00
C SER A 508 22.67 5.18 -10.39
N TYR A 509 22.36 6.26 -11.07
CA TYR A 509 21.95 6.26 -12.47
C TYR A 509 23.04 6.90 -13.34
N CYS A 510 23.54 6.15 -14.31
CA CYS A 510 24.47 6.65 -15.31
C CYS A 510 23.82 6.57 -16.69
N GLY A 511 23.74 7.70 -17.37
CA GLY A 511 23.17 7.79 -18.71
C GLY A 511 24.09 8.48 -19.69
N SER A 512 24.28 7.93 -20.88
CA SER A 512 24.98 8.59 -21.97
C SER A 512 24.02 8.84 -23.15
N CYS A 513 24.22 9.93 -23.90
CA CYS A 513 23.38 10.31 -25.04
C CYS A 513 21.90 10.39 -24.66
N ALA A 514 21.02 9.56 -25.27
CA ALA A 514 19.60 9.50 -24.95
C ALA A 514 19.32 9.09 -23.47
N GLY A 515 20.19 8.28 -22.87
CA GLY A 515 20.10 7.94 -21.46
C GLY A 515 20.22 9.16 -20.55
N SER A 516 21.11 10.11 -20.87
CA SER A 516 21.25 11.36 -20.13
C SER A 516 20.00 12.24 -20.21
N PHE A 517 19.37 12.32 -21.38
CA PHE A 517 18.12 13.07 -21.55
C PHE A 517 16.97 12.43 -20.77
N LEU A 518 16.94 11.10 -20.69
CA LEU A 518 15.89 10.37 -20.00
C LEU A 518 15.84 10.71 -18.49
N SER A 519 16.95 11.05 -17.88
CA SER A 519 17.04 11.35 -16.45
C SER A 519 16.43 12.70 -16.04
N GLY A 520 16.25 13.64 -16.98
CA GLY A 520 15.66 14.96 -16.74
C GLY A 520 14.11 14.95 -16.72
N ARG A 521 13.54 16.15 -16.56
CA ARG A 521 12.08 16.35 -16.63
C ARG A 521 11.56 16.47 -18.07
N ASN A 522 12.35 17.09 -18.93
CA ASN A 522 12.02 17.36 -20.32
C ASN A 522 13.28 17.60 -21.14
N VAL A 523 13.13 17.75 -22.46
CA VAL A 523 14.21 18.22 -23.36
C VAL A 523 13.88 19.63 -23.81
N ASP A 524 14.90 20.47 -23.85
CA ASP A 524 14.81 21.90 -24.18
C ASP A 524 13.99 22.70 -23.13
N GLN A 525 13.62 23.93 -23.47
CA GLN A 525 12.93 24.87 -22.56
C GLN A 525 11.40 24.68 -22.52
N ARG A 526 10.90 23.48 -22.76
CA ARG A 526 9.46 23.20 -22.70
C ARG A 526 9.00 23.22 -21.24
N GLU A 527 7.91 23.90 -20.96
CA GLU A 527 7.35 24.01 -19.60
C GLU A 527 6.65 22.71 -19.15
N GLU A 528 6.13 21.92 -20.10
CA GLU A 528 5.40 20.68 -19.81
C GLU A 528 6.33 19.51 -19.55
N ARG A 529 6.06 18.77 -18.47
CA ARG A 529 6.77 17.54 -18.14
C ARG A 529 6.48 16.46 -19.18
N ARG A 530 7.52 15.79 -19.68
CA ARG A 530 7.34 14.60 -20.50
C ARG A 530 7.15 13.37 -19.62
N LEU A 531 5.96 12.78 -19.65
CA LEU A 531 5.59 11.60 -18.87
C LEU A 531 6.48 10.37 -19.11
N GLY A 532 7.17 10.31 -20.25
CA GLY A 532 8.11 9.23 -20.56
C GLY A 532 9.49 9.35 -19.90
N TYR A 533 9.80 10.44 -19.20
CA TYR A 533 11.11 10.68 -18.60
C TYR A 533 11.19 10.22 -17.15
N LEU A 534 12.42 10.01 -16.65
CA LEU A 534 12.64 9.46 -15.31
C LEU A 534 12.46 10.49 -14.18
N HIS A 535 12.60 11.77 -14.49
CA HIS A 535 12.52 12.88 -13.52
C HIS A 535 13.43 12.69 -12.30
N LEU A 536 14.63 12.14 -12.50
CA LEU A 536 15.62 12.00 -11.43
C LEU A 536 16.23 13.34 -11.03
N PHE A 537 16.32 14.27 -11.98
CA PHE A 537 16.83 15.61 -11.77
C PHE A 537 15.74 16.67 -11.97
N PRO A 538 15.75 17.75 -11.19
CA PRO A 538 14.69 18.77 -11.19
C PRO A 538 14.72 19.75 -12.37
N TYR A 539 15.55 19.54 -13.37
CA TYR A 539 15.76 20.44 -14.51
C TYR A 539 15.52 19.76 -15.86
N ASN A 540 15.34 20.58 -16.87
CA ASN A 540 15.26 20.12 -18.25
C ASN A 540 16.66 19.94 -18.84
N THR A 541 16.85 18.92 -19.64
CA THR A 541 18.07 18.70 -20.41
C THR A 541 18.01 19.48 -21.71
N LEU A 542 19.12 20.11 -22.11
CA LEU A 542 19.22 20.82 -23.39
C LEU A 542 19.70 19.87 -24.50
N ASN A 543 18.98 19.84 -25.60
CA ASN A 543 19.45 19.17 -26.81
C ASN A 543 20.35 20.13 -27.60
N THR A 544 21.66 20.02 -27.40
CA THR A 544 22.62 20.84 -28.11
C THR A 544 22.94 20.37 -29.51
N GLY A 545 22.30 19.30 -29.97
CA GLY A 545 22.59 18.63 -31.25
C GLY A 545 23.93 17.88 -31.21
N ILE A 546 24.27 17.24 -32.32
CA ILE A 546 25.57 16.59 -32.49
C ILE A 546 26.57 17.68 -32.96
N LYS A 547 27.40 18.18 -32.04
CA LYS A 547 28.52 19.00 -32.43
C LYS A 547 29.69 18.11 -32.86
N LYS A 548 30.28 18.38 -34.00
CA LYS A 548 31.46 17.66 -34.52
C LYS A 548 32.74 17.96 -33.73
N THR A 549 32.72 18.90 -32.82
CA THR A 549 33.89 19.27 -31.97
C THR A 549 33.95 18.32 -30.77
N ARG A 550 35.10 17.68 -30.61
CA ARG A 550 35.43 16.86 -29.45
C ARG A 550 35.45 17.75 -28.20
N LEU A 551 34.59 17.52 -27.26
CA LEU A 551 34.62 18.16 -25.94
C LEU A 551 35.30 17.16 -24.99
N ASP A 552 36.54 17.44 -24.65
CA ASP A 552 37.26 16.73 -23.58
C ASP A 552 36.80 17.31 -22.25
N HIS A 553 35.91 16.58 -21.56
CA HIS A 553 35.56 16.91 -20.19
C HIS A 553 36.33 15.99 -19.25
N ALA A 554 37.27 16.57 -18.52
CA ALA A 554 37.88 15.93 -17.37
C ALA A 554 36.90 16.00 -16.19
N ILE A 555 36.50 14.86 -15.65
CA ILE A 555 35.83 14.83 -14.36
C ILE A 555 36.89 15.02 -13.29
N PRO A 556 36.78 16.01 -12.40
CA PRO A 556 37.74 16.21 -11.33
C PRO A 556 37.86 14.93 -10.47
N ILE A 557 39.09 14.61 -10.06
CA ILE A 557 39.39 13.37 -9.26
C ILE A 557 38.66 13.39 -7.91
N ASP A 558 38.31 14.54 -7.41
CA ASP A 558 37.55 14.77 -6.17
C ASP A 558 36.04 14.88 -6.39
N SER A 559 35.58 14.55 -7.59
CA SER A 559 34.13 14.50 -7.87
C SER A 559 33.46 13.40 -7.06
N PRO A 560 32.35 13.71 -6.38
CA PRO A 560 31.55 12.67 -5.69
C PRO A 560 30.92 11.63 -6.64
N LEU A 561 31.17 11.77 -7.96
CA LEU A 561 30.73 10.83 -9.01
C LEU A 561 31.79 9.76 -9.34
N LEU A 562 33.00 9.88 -8.80
CA LEU A 562 34.06 8.87 -8.82
C LEU A 562 34.17 8.20 -7.44
#